data_b4a845d3fa44f637842ea4e5d6e30546
#
_entry.id   b4a845d3fa44f637842ea4e5d6e30546
#
_cell.length_a   1.000
_cell.length_b   1.000
_cell.length_c   1.000
_cell.angle_alpha   90.00
_cell.angle_beta   90.00
_cell.angle_gamma   90.00
#
_symmetry.space_group_name_H-M   'P 1'
#
loop_
_entity.id
_entity.type
_entity.pdbx_description
1 polymer ?
#
loop_
_entity_poly.entity_id
_entity_poly.type
_entity_poly.pdbx_seq_one_letter_code
_entity_poly.pdbx_strand_id
1 'polypeptide(L)'
;ILYTSGTTGYPKGVRRQPVDPKDAPELGGVLQQFFGFSAEREVRTIIPAPLYHAAPNMYALVAANLGHQVVLMTRFDPEQFLREVDQHKITHISLVPTMLHRLLRLPKEVRQAYDTSSIEFVATSAAPCPAFLKTEITKWWGPVLYEFYGGTETGGVTFCTPEDALRRPGTVGKVHTSASVKIRRENSDCEAGPGETGEIYCRLHCFPDFTYLNNDDKRKDIEWNGLISLGDIGYLDEEQYLYICDRQKDMV
;
A
#
# COMPACT_ATOMS: atom_id res chain seq x y z
N ILE A 1 17.82 1.79 6.45
CA ILE A 1 17.44 0.39 6.72
C ILE A 1 16.05 0.41 7.31
N LEU A 2 15.14 -0.38 6.73
CA LEU A 2 13.78 -0.59 7.23
C LEU A 2 13.66 -2.05 7.68
N TYR A 3 13.00 -2.29 8.80
CA TYR A 3 12.81 -3.63 9.31
C TYR A 3 11.40 -4.13 8.96
N THR A 4 11.33 -5.32 8.35
CA THR A 4 10.08 -6.04 8.09
C THR A 4 9.93 -7.21 9.05
N SER A 5 8.68 -7.61 9.34
CA SER A 5 8.41 -8.85 10.09
C SER A 5 8.87 -10.02 9.24
N GLY A 6 10.04 -10.57 9.54
CA GLY A 6 10.57 -11.72 8.82
C GLY A 6 9.62 -12.91 8.88
N THR A 7 9.47 -13.61 7.77
CA THR A 7 8.70 -14.86 7.66
C THR A 7 9.24 -15.99 8.57
N THR A 8 10.44 -15.83 9.13
CA THR A 8 11.13 -16.80 10.02
C THR A 8 11.11 -16.39 11.49
N GLY A 9 10.30 -15.38 11.89
CA GLY A 9 10.19 -14.92 13.28
C GLY A 9 11.20 -13.83 13.67
N TYR A 10 12.28 -13.64 12.94
CA TYR A 10 13.24 -12.56 13.17
C TYR A 10 13.04 -11.42 12.19
N PRO A 11 13.05 -10.14 12.64
CA PRO A 11 12.96 -8.98 11.75
C PRO A 11 14.09 -8.99 10.71
N LYS A 12 13.73 -8.71 9.44
CA LYS A 12 14.70 -8.56 8.35
C LYS A 12 14.96 -7.07 8.12
N GLY A 13 16.22 -6.67 8.13
CA GLY A 13 16.64 -5.33 7.76
C GLY A 13 16.74 -5.22 6.24
N VAL A 14 15.83 -4.48 5.61
CA VAL A 14 15.89 -4.16 4.18
C VAL A 14 16.77 -2.94 3.98
N ARG A 15 17.89 -3.10 3.29
CA ARG A 15 18.81 -2.03 2.91
C ARG A 15 18.61 -1.73 1.44
N ARG A 16 18.08 -0.53 1.14
CA ARG A 16 17.92 -0.06 -0.24
C ARG A 16 19.18 0.58 -0.75
N GLN A 17 19.37 0.44 -2.05
CA GLN A 17 20.32 1.26 -2.79
C GLN A 17 19.79 2.69 -2.94
N PRO A 18 20.66 3.69 -3.17
CA PRO A 18 20.21 5.01 -3.59
C PRO A 18 19.36 4.93 -4.86
N VAL A 19 18.40 5.84 -5.00
CA VAL A 19 17.64 6.00 -6.23
C VAL A 19 18.58 6.44 -7.35
N ASP A 20 18.54 5.76 -8.49
CA ASP A 20 19.26 6.22 -9.69
C ASP A 20 18.65 7.58 -10.12
N PRO A 21 19.47 8.62 -10.34
CA PRO A 21 18.96 9.93 -10.76
C PRO A 21 18.07 9.89 -12.01
N LYS A 22 18.27 8.93 -12.91
CA LYS A 22 17.41 8.76 -14.10
C LYS A 22 16.00 8.27 -13.75
N ASP A 23 15.85 7.47 -12.68
CA ASP A 23 14.60 6.87 -12.24
C ASP A 23 13.84 7.79 -11.27
N ALA A 24 14.50 8.80 -10.69
CA ALA A 24 13.93 9.67 -9.67
C ALA A 24 12.66 10.42 -10.12
N PRO A 25 12.57 10.97 -11.35
CA PRO A 25 11.33 11.64 -11.81
C PRO A 25 10.15 10.67 -11.93
N GLU A 26 10.38 9.47 -12.48
CA GLU A 26 9.34 8.44 -12.62
C GLU A 26 8.88 7.95 -11.24
N LEU A 27 9.81 7.62 -10.35
CA LEU A 27 9.48 7.24 -8.98
C LEU A 27 8.69 8.33 -8.26
N GLY A 28 9.08 9.60 -8.41
CA GLY A 28 8.35 10.74 -7.85
C GLY A 28 6.90 10.77 -8.33
N GLY A 29 6.66 10.61 -9.63
CA GLY A 29 5.32 10.56 -10.22
C GLY A 29 4.48 9.40 -9.70
N VAL A 30 5.05 8.20 -9.63
CA VAL A 30 4.38 7.00 -9.08
C VAL A 30 3.99 7.21 -7.62
N LEU A 31 4.88 7.73 -6.78
CA LEU A 31 4.59 7.98 -5.37
C LEU A 31 3.52 9.06 -5.18
N GLN A 32 3.54 10.12 -6.01
CA GLN A 32 2.50 11.14 -6.00
C GLN A 32 1.13 10.54 -6.36
N GLN A 33 1.07 9.69 -7.38
CA GLN A 33 -0.17 9.01 -7.76
C GLN A 33 -0.68 8.10 -6.63
N PHE A 34 0.18 7.27 -6.03
CA PHE A 34 -0.22 6.32 -4.98
C PHE A 34 -0.68 6.99 -3.69
N PHE A 35 -0.19 8.19 -3.43
CA PHE A 35 -0.54 8.96 -2.24
C PHE A 35 -1.55 10.09 -2.52
N GLY A 36 -1.93 10.28 -3.77
CA GLY A 36 -2.83 11.35 -4.21
C GLY A 36 -2.21 12.75 -4.12
N PHE A 37 -0.88 12.84 -3.98
CA PHE A 37 -0.20 14.13 -3.81
C PHE A 37 -0.04 14.87 -5.13
N SER A 38 -0.02 16.19 -5.04
CA SER A 38 0.29 17.09 -6.17
C SER A 38 1.15 18.25 -5.67
N ALA A 39 2.17 18.61 -6.43
CA ALA A 39 2.98 19.80 -6.14
C ALA A 39 2.23 21.12 -6.45
N GLU A 40 1.13 21.05 -7.19
CA GLU A 40 0.39 22.23 -7.68
C GLU A 40 -0.69 22.71 -6.71
N ARG A 41 -1.02 21.92 -5.68
CA ARG A 41 -2.05 22.26 -4.70
C ARG A 41 -1.59 21.97 -3.27
N GLU A 42 -2.13 22.74 -2.34
CA GLU A 42 -1.92 22.48 -0.93
C GLU A 42 -2.60 21.18 -0.51
N VAL A 43 -1.83 20.30 0.13
CA VAL A 43 -2.33 19.08 0.76
C VAL A 43 -2.10 19.17 2.26
N ARG A 44 -3.10 18.78 3.03
CA ARG A 44 -3.04 18.63 4.48
C ARG A 44 -3.20 17.18 4.83
N THR A 45 -2.18 16.61 5.45
CA THR A 45 -2.17 15.17 5.74
C THR A 45 -1.90 14.88 7.20
N ILE A 46 -2.33 13.69 7.63
CA ILE A 46 -2.10 13.17 8.99
C ILE A 46 -1.43 11.81 8.92
N ILE A 47 -0.45 11.59 9.79
CA ILE A 47 0.29 10.34 9.91
C ILE A 47 -0.08 9.68 11.23
N PRO A 48 -1.04 8.74 11.24
CA PRO A 48 -1.47 8.05 12.45
C PRO A 48 -0.68 6.76 12.73
N ALA A 49 0.15 6.33 11.77
CA ALA A 49 0.94 5.11 11.86
C ALA A 49 2.40 5.42 12.23
N PRO A 50 3.11 4.46 12.88
CA PRO A 50 4.49 4.67 13.28
C PRO A 50 5.44 4.86 12.08
N LEU A 51 6.28 5.90 12.14
CA LEU A 51 7.23 6.24 11.08
C LEU A 51 8.39 5.24 10.90
N TYR A 52 8.53 4.24 11.76
CA TYR A 52 9.52 3.17 11.55
C TYR A 52 9.06 2.12 10.52
N HIS A 53 7.78 2.12 10.11
CA HIS A 53 7.30 1.32 8.99
C HIS A 53 7.55 2.03 7.65
N ALA A 54 7.80 1.23 6.60
CA ALA A 54 8.16 1.74 5.28
C ALA A 54 7.09 2.66 4.66
N ALA A 55 5.83 2.24 4.66
CA ALA A 55 4.76 2.99 4.01
C ALA A 55 4.49 4.35 4.67
N PRO A 56 4.24 4.47 5.98
CA PRO A 56 4.03 5.78 6.61
C PRO A 56 5.28 6.67 6.57
N ASN A 57 6.49 6.08 6.61
CA ASN A 57 7.73 6.84 6.47
C ASN A 57 7.84 7.47 5.09
N MET A 58 7.64 6.68 4.03
CA MET A 58 7.69 7.16 2.65
C MET A 58 6.60 8.21 2.39
N TYR A 59 5.38 7.96 2.86
CA TYR A 59 4.26 8.89 2.74
C TYR A 59 4.57 10.25 3.39
N ALA A 60 5.08 10.25 4.63
CA ALA A 60 5.47 11.47 5.34
C ALA A 60 6.60 12.22 4.65
N LEU A 61 7.63 11.50 4.16
CA LEU A 61 8.77 12.12 3.46
C LEU A 61 8.34 12.76 2.14
N VAL A 62 7.49 12.09 1.35
CA VAL A 62 6.99 12.66 0.09
C VAL A 62 6.15 13.90 0.37
N ALA A 63 5.24 13.86 1.35
CA ALA A 63 4.44 15.01 1.76
C ALA A 63 5.32 16.21 2.17
N ALA A 64 6.33 15.96 3.02
CA ALA A 64 7.24 17.01 3.50
C ALA A 64 8.09 17.59 2.36
N ASN A 65 8.61 16.76 1.45
CA ASN A 65 9.41 17.20 0.31
C ASN A 65 8.61 18.06 -0.68
N LEU A 66 7.29 17.82 -0.79
CA LEU A 66 6.38 18.63 -1.61
C LEU A 66 5.89 19.91 -0.88
N GLY A 67 6.32 20.14 0.37
CA GLY A 67 5.92 21.31 1.16
C GLY A 67 4.50 21.23 1.72
N HIS A 68 3.93 20.04 1.83
CA HIS A 68 2.59 19.83 2.37
C HIS A 68 2.55 19.94 3.90
N GLN A 69 1.40 20.30 4.45
CA GLN A 69 1.17 20.28 5.88
C GLN A 69 1.07 18.84 6.39
N VAL A 70 1.86 18.49 7.41
CA VAL A 70 1.89 17.15 8.00
C VAL A 70 1.58 17.22 9.49
N VAL A 71 0.50 16.56 9.90
CA VAL A 71 0.11 16.37 11.30
C VAL A 71 0.59 14.98 11.74
N LEU A 72 1.29 14.88 12.85
CA LEU A 72 1.79 13.61 13.39
C LEU A 72 0.97 13.21 14.62
N MET A 73 0.47 11.97 14.63
CA MET A 73 -0.10 11.37 15.83
C MET A 73 0.94 10.50 16.54
N THR A 74 1.04 10.60 17.86
CA THR A 74 1.94 9.74 18.65
C THR A 74 1.48 8.29 18.69
N ARG A 75 0.19 8.07 18.60
CA ARG A 75 -0.47 6.75 18.49
C ARG A 75 -1.82 6.92 17.80
N PHE A 76 -2.28 5.87 17.15
CA PHE A 76 -3.62 5.87 16.56
C PHE A 76 -4.70 5.68 17.64
N ASP A 77 -5.53 6.70 17.80
CA ASP A 77 -6.81 6.65 18.49
C ASP A 77 -7.90 7.08 17.52
N PRO A 78 -8.98 6.29 17.32
CA PRO A 78 -9.96 6.56 16.27
C PRO A 78 -10.74 7.87 16.48
N GLU A 79 -11.12 8.23 17.71
CA GLU A 79 -11.85 9.46 17.95
C GLU A 79 -10.95 10.68 17.87
N GLN A 80 -9.73 10.60 18.43
CA GLN A 80 -8.74 11.67 18.29
C GLN A 80 -8.42 11.89 16.80
N PHE A 81 -8.28 10.81 16.00
CA PHE A 81 -8.06 10.93 14.57
C PHE A 81 -9.15 11.76 13.87
N LEU A 82 -10.44 11.50 14.16
CA LEU A 82 -11.55 12.28 13.59
C LEU A 82 -11.50 13.76 14.02
N ARG A 83 -11.14 14.02 15.27
CA ARG A 83 -10.93 15.38 15.79
C ARG A 83 -9.82 16.12 15.05
N GLU A 84 -8.68 15.47 14.82
CA GLU A 84 -7.57 16.07 14.06
C GLU A 84 -7.95 16.31 12.59
N VAL A 85 -8.72 15.38 11.99
CA VAL A 85 -9.24 15.56 10.62
C VAL A 85 -10.10 16.81 10.53
N ASP A 86 -11.04 16.98 11.45
CA ASP A 86 -11.94 18.14 11.49
C ASP A 86 -11.16 19.43 11.79
N GLN A 87 -10.31 19.42 12.81
CA GLN A 87 -9.57 20.61 13.26
C GLN A 87 -8.60 21.14 12.19
N HIS A 88 -7.88 20.24 11.53
CA HIS A 88 -6.87 20.58 10.54
C HIS A 88 -7.36 20.53 9.11
N LYS A 89 -8.64 20.17 8.90
CA LYS A 89 -9.25 19.99 7.56
C LYS A 89 -8.38 19.12 6.67
N ILE A 90 -8.03 17.96 7.19
CA ILE A 90 -7.15 16.98 6.53
C ILE A 90 -7.80 16.53 5.22
N THR A 91 -7.02 16.54 4.15
CA THR A 91 -7.46 16.18 2.80
C THR A 91 -6.95 14.80 2.34
N HIS A 92 -5.75 14.42 2.73
CA HIS A 92 -5.10 13.18 2.30
C HIS A 92 -4.62 12.37 3.50
N ILE A 93 -4.83 11.06 3.45
CA ILE A 93 -4.59 10.18 4.58
C ILE A 93 -4.00 8.86 4.08
N SER A 94 -3.07 8.27 4.85
CA SER A 94 -2.65 6.88 4.66
C SER A 94 -3.07 6.05 5.88
N LEU A 95 -3.94 5.06 5.68
CA LEU A 95 -4.48 4.19 6.73
C LEU A 95 -4.31 2.72 6.34
N VAL A 96 -3.99 1.89 7.32
CA VAL A 96 -4.07 0.43 7.15
C VAL A 96 -5.49 -0.07 7.42
N PRO A 97 -5.91 -1.23 6.87
CA PRO A 97 -7.28 -1.74 7.00
C PRO A 97 -7.77 -1.88 8.44
N THR A 98 -6.90 -2.23 9.38
CA THR A 98 -7.25 -2.30 10.81
C THR A 98 -7.62 -0.94 11.41
N MET A 99 -7.02 0.15 10.95
CA MET A 99 -7.39 1.50 11.37
C MET A 99 -8.76 1.89 10.82
N LEU A 100 -9.02 1.62 9.54
CA LEU A 100 -10.34 1.82 8.92
C LEU A 100 -11.44 1.05 9.67
N HIS A 101 -11.18 -0.22 10.00
CA HIS A 101 -12.10 -1.04 10.78
C HIS A 101 -12.36 -0.45 12.17
N ARG A 102 -11.33 0.04 12.88
CA ARG A 102 -11.50 0.68 14.19
C ARG A 102 -12.32 1.98 14.11
N LEU A 103 -12.17 2.77 13.05
CA LEU A 103 -12.99 3.96 12.79
C LEU A 103 -14.46 3.60 12.59
N LEU A 104 -14.76 2.56 11.78
CA LEU A 104 -16.14 2.11 11.56
C LEU A 104 -16.80 1.54 12.81
N ARG A 105 -16.04 1.04 13.78
CA ARG A 105 -16.54 0.55 15.07
C ARG A 105 -16.89 1.64 16.07
N LEU A 106 -16.53 2.88 15.83
CA LEU A 106 -16.99 3.99 16.66
C LEU A 106 -18.52 4.10 16.60
N PRO A 107 -19.19 4.49 17.71
CA PRO A 107 -20.60 4.80 17.70
C PRO A 107 -20.94 5.82 16.60
N LYS A 108 -22.14 5.69 16.03
CA LYS A 108 -22.59 6.58 14.95
C LYS A 108 -22.56 8.04 15.35
N GLU A 109 -22.96 8.32 16.59
CA GLU A 109 -22.98 9.65 17.19
C GLU A 109 -21.59 10.28 17.23
N VAL A 110 -20.57 9.49 17.59
CA VAL A 110 -19.16 9.94 17.60
C VAL A 110 -18.67 10.21 16.17
N ARG A 111 -18.99 9.31 15.22
CA ARG A 111 -18.60 9.50 13.81
C ARG A 111 -19.23 10.73 13.17
N GLN A 112 -20.43 11.11 13.60
CA GLN A 112 -21.16 12.27 13.11
C GLN A 112 -20.84 13.58 13.84
N ALA A 113 -20.10 13.52 14.95
CA ALA A 113 -19.71 14.70 15.72
C ALA A 113 -18.58 15.51 15.06
N TYR A 114 -17.88 14.92 14.09
CA TYR A 114 -16.73 15.52 13.43
C TYR A 114 -16.98 15.71 11.92
N ASP A 115 -16.56 16.85 11.39
CA ASP A 115 -16.62 17.15 9.96
C ASP A 115 -15.44 16.50 9.22
N THR A 116 -15.73 15.46 8.45
CA THR A 116 -14.76 14.74 7.62
C THR A 116 -14.90 15.05 6.13
N SER A 117 -15.67 16.08 5.76
CA SER A 117 -15.94 16.45 4.36
C SER A 117 -14.72 16.96 3.60
N SER A 118 -13.65 17.31 4.32
CA SER A 118 -12.38 17.71 3.72
C SER A 118 -11.57 16.54 3.13
N ILE A 119 -11.91 15.28 3.47
CA ILE A 119 -11.17 14.09 2.98
C ILE A 119 -11.41 13.92 1.48
N GLU A 120 -10.33 13.92 0.72
CA GLU A 120 -10.33 13.78 -0.74
C GLU A 120 -9.65 12.48 -1.21
N PHE A 121 -8.68 12.00 -0.43
CA PHE A 121 -7.88 10.83 -0.78
C PHE A 121 -7.47 10.01 0.45
N VAL A 122 -7.76 8.72 0.43
CA VAL A 122 -7.34 7.78 1.47
C VAL A 122 -6.58 6.64 0.81
N ALA A 123 -5.26 6.59 1.03
CA ALA A 123 -4.44 5.47 0.60
C ALA A 123 -4.51 4.33 1.62
N THR A 124 -4.76 3.09 1.19
CA THR A 124 -4.66 1.90 2.03
C THR A 124 -3.76 0.84 1.43
N SER A 125 -3.02 0.13 2.27
CA SER A 125 -2.08 -0.93 1.86
C SER A 125 -1.62 -1.75 3.07
N ALA A 126 -0.61 -2.58 2.88
CA ALA A 126 0.12 -3.34 3.89
C ALA A 126 -0.64 -4.51 4.54
N ALA A 127 -1.91 -4.67 4.29
CA ALA A 127 -2.72 -5.82 4.72
C ALA A 127 -3.93 -5.97 3.78
N PRO A 128 -4.54 -7.16 3.69
CA PRO A 128 -5.77 -7.34 2.92
C PRO A 128 -6.88 -6.39 3.39
N CYS A 129 -7.49 -5.67 2.45
CA CYS A 129 -8.62 -4.77 2.72
C CYS A 129 -9.92 -5.44 2.27
N PRO A 130 -10.72 -5.99 3.20
CA PRO A 130 -11.96 -6.69 2.86
C PRO A 130 -12.93 -5.79 2.09
N ALA A 131 -13.66 -6.37 1.14
CA ALA A 131 -14.60 -5.63 0.28
C ALA A 131 -15.66 -4.85 1.08
N PHE A 132 -16.16 -5.44 2.20
CA PHE A 132 -17.13 -4.75 3.05
C PHE A 132 -16.55 -3.46 3.65
N LEU A 133 -15.27 -3.46 4.01
CA LEU A 133 -14.61 -2.31 4.60
C LEU A 133 -14.52 -1.17 3.57
N LYS A 134 -14.15 -1.48 2.33
CA LYS A 134 -14.16 -0.53 1.21
C LYS A 134 -15.56 0.07 1.00
N THR A 135 -16.60 -0.79 1.01
CA THR A 135 -17.99 -0.36 0.86
C THR A 135 -18.45 0.58 1.97
N GLU A 136 -18.18 0.26 3.24
CA GLU A 136 -18.63 1.07 4.37
C GLU A 136 -17.88 2.41 4.46
N ILE A 137 -16.58 2.44 4.13
CA ILE A 137 -15.82 3.69 4.05
C ILE A 137 -16.33 4.55 2.90
N THR A 138 -16.61 3.98 1.73
CA THR A 138 -17.18 4.70 0.59
C THR A 138 -18.56 5.30 0.92
N LYS A 139 -19.39 4.59 1.69
CA LYS A 139 -20.67 5.14 2.16
C LYS A 139 -20.50 6.33 3.11
N TRP A 140 -19.41 6.33 3.89
CA TRP A 140 -19.18 7.38 4.89
C TRP A 140 -18.46 8.60 4.31
N TRP A 141 -17.37 8.39 3.57
CA TRP A 141 -16.49 9.45 3.08
C TRP A 141 -16.63 9.74 1.59
N GLY A 142 -17.43 8.96 0.87
CA GLY A 142 -17.49 9.00 -0.59
C GLY A 142 -16.42 8.13 -1.25
N PRO A 143 -16.26 8.23 -2.58
CA PRO A 143 -15.34 7.40 -3.37
C PRO A 143 -13.88 7.90 -3.27
N VAL A 144 -13.34 7.92 -2.06
CA VAL A 144 -12.00 8.47 -1.76
C VAL A 144 -10.97 7.42 -1.34
N LEU A 145 -11.37 6.13 -1.23
CA LEU A 145 -10.49 5.05 -0.77
C LEU A 145 -9.79 4.38 -1.94
N TYR A 146 -8.48 4.58 -2.03
CA TYR A 146 -7.57 3.96 -2.98
C TYR A 146 -6.75 2.88 -2.29
N GLU A 147 -6.47 1.77 -2.98
CA GLU A 147 -5.63 0.70 -2.45
C GLU A 147 -4.46 0.44 -3.39
N PHE A 148 -3.31 0.08 -2.83
CA PHE A 148 -2.19 -0.42 -3.61
C PHE A 148 -1.58 -1.65 -2.92
N TYR A 149 -1.10 -2.59 -3.73
CA TYR A 149 -0.37 -3.76 -3.28
C TYR A 149 1.12 -3.59 -3.58
N GLY A 150 1.94 -4.11 -2.67
CA GLY A 150 3.38 -4.14 -2.75
C GLY A 150 4.00 -4.29 -1.36
N GLY A 151 5.32 -4.22 -1.33
CA GLY A 151 6.08 -4.41 -0.09
C GLY A 151 7.27 -3.48 0.04
N THR A 152 7.94 -3.60 1.18
CA THR A 152 9.18 -2.88 1.42
C THR A 152 10.24 -3.25 0.38
N GLU A 153 10.22 -4.46 -0.13
CA GLU A 153 11.15 -5.00 -1.10
C GLU A 153 10.87 -4.56 -2.54
N THR A 154 9.60 -4.43 -2.92
CA THR A 154 9.16 -4.26 -4.31
C THR A 154 8.70 -2.86 -4.68
N GLY A 155 8.36 -2.02 -3.69
CA GLY A 155 7.52 -0.85 -3.90
C GLY A 155 6.06 -1.24 -4.12
N GLY A 156 5.20 -0.26 -4.39
CA GLY A 156 3.82 -0.47 -4.80
C GLY A 156 3.77 -0.89 -6.28
N VAL A 157 3.05 -1.95 -6.62
CA VAL A 157 3.02 -2.51 -7.98
C VAL A 157 1.63 -2.53 -8.61
N THR A 158 0.57 -2.38 -7.82
CA THR A 158 -0.80 -2.19 -8.33
C THR A 158 -1.42 -0.95 -7.76
N PHE A 159 -2.45 -0.44 -8.44
CA PHE A 159 -3.26 0.68 -7.98
C PHE A 159 -4.73 0.40 -8.24
N CYS A 160 -5.54 0.50 -7.19
CA CYS A 160 -6.98 0.27 -7.19
C CYS A 160 -7.71 1.56 -6.87
N THR A 161 -8.47 2.06 -7.82
CA THR A 161 -9.35 3.21 -7.61
C THR A 161 -10.64 2.78 -6.88
N PRO A 162 -11.38 3.73 -6.29
CA PRO A 162 -12.71 3.42 -5.72
C PRO A 162 -13.66 2.79 -6.75
N GLU A 163 -13.56 3.18 -8.01
CA GLU A 163 -14.36 2.62 -9.11
C GLU A 163 -13.97 1.17 -9.41
N ASP A 164 -12.66 0.88 -9.47
CA ASP A 164 -12.16 -0.50 -9.63
C ASP A 164 -12.65 -1.41 -8.50
N ALA A 165 -12.57 -0.93 -7.26
CA ALA A 165 -13.01 -1.69 -6.08
C ALA A 165 -14.51 -2.03 -6.12
N LEU A 166 -15.34 -1.16 -6.71
CA LEU A 166 -16.77 -1.40 -6.90
C LEU A 166 -17.05 -2.37 -8.05
N ARG A 167 -16.34 -2.22 -9.18
CA ARG A 167 -16.54 -3.05 -10.37
C ARG A 167 -15.94 -4.44 -10.22
N ARG A 168 -14.86 -4.57 -9.44
CA ARG A 168 -14.07 -5.80 -9.25
C ARG A 168 -13.84 -6.09 -7.76
N PRO A 169 -14.88 -6.51 -7.03
CA PRO A 169 -14.75 -6.82 -5.60
C PRO A 169 -13.62 -7.82 -5.33
N GLY A 170 -12.76 -7.50 -4.36
CA GLY A 170 -11.63 -8.36 -3.97
C GLY A 170 -10.32 -8.06 -4.69
N THR A 171 -10.31 -7.26 -5.76
CA THR A 171 -9.05 -6.85 -6.38
C THR A 171 -8.25 -5.90 -5.48
N VAL A 172 -6.92 -6.00 -5.57
CA VAL A 172 -5.97 -5.03 -5.01
C VAL A 172 -5.47 -4.04 -6.08
N GLY A 173 -6.14 -4.00 -7.24
CA GLY A 173 -5.94 -3.06 -8.31
C GLY A 173 -5.26 -3.60 -9.56
N LYS A 174 -5.18 -2.72 -10.54
CA LYS A 174 -4.51 -2.98 -11.82
C LYS A 174 -3.00 -2.83 -11.67
N VAL A 175 -2.25 -3.68 -12.38
CA VAL A 175 -0.79 -3.55 -12.44
C VAL A 175 -0.40 -2.18 -13.00
N HIS A 176 0.45 -1.47 -12.26
CA HIS A 176 0.92 -0.15 -12.66
C HIS A 176 1.82 -0.24 -13.89
N THR A 177 1.78 0.76 -14.78
CA THR A 177 2.55 0.76 -16.04
C THR A 177 4.06 0.70 -15.84
N SER A 178 4.56 1.23 -14.71
CA SER A 178 5.99 1.16 -14.32
C SER A 178 6.32 -0.10 -13.53
N ALA A 179 5.41 -1.07 -13.43
CA ALA A 179 5.61 -2.31 -12.68
C ALA A 179 5.44 -3.56 -13.54
N SER A 180 5.99 -4.66 -13.05
CA SER A 180 5.68 -6.00 -13.55
C SER A 180 5.16 -6.86 -12.41
N VAL A 181 4.11 -7.63 -12.70
CA VAL A 181 3.58 -8.67 -11.83
C VAL A 181 3.42 -9.93 -12.67
N LYS A 182 3.92 -11.05 -12.16
CA LYS A 182 3.82 -12.36 -12.76
C LYS A 182 3.40 -13.38 -11.71
N ILE A 183 2.63 -14.34 -12.13
CA ILE A 183 2.19 -15.44 -11.28
C ILE A 183 2.97 -16.68 -11.68
N ARG A 184 3.73 -17.27 -10.75
CA ARG A 184 4.45 -18.52 -10.99
C ARG A 184 3.57 -19.68 -10.53
N ARG A 185 3.37 -20.66 -11.42
CA ARG A 185 2.64 -21.90 -11.07
C ARG A 185 3.35 -22.62 -9.93
N GLU A 186 2.55 -23.21 -9.08
CA GLU A 186 3.06 -24.04 -8.00
C GLU A 186 3.92 -25.19 -8.55
N ASN A 187 5.06 -25.44 -7.91
CA ASN A 187 6.02 -26.50 -8.28
C ASN A 187 6.50 -26.45 -9.75
N SER A 188 6.52 -25.28 -10.36
CA SER A 188 6.94 -25.08 -11.75
C SER A 188 7.66 -23.75 -11.95
N ASP A 189 8.55 -23.67 -12.92
CA ASP A 189 9.16 -22.41 -13.36
C ASP A 189 8.37 -21.72 -14.49
N CYS A 190 7.14 -22.17 -14.73
CA CYS A 190 6.28 -21.59 -15.75
C CYS A 190 5.39 -20.49 -15.18
N GLU A 191 5.13 -19.46 -16.00
CA GLU A 191 4.15 -18.41 -15.71
C GLU A 191 2.72 -18.99 -15.84
N ALA A 192 1.85 -18.63 -14.91
CA ALA A 192 0.42 -18.97 -14.92
C ALA A 192 -0.33 -18.09 -15.93
N GLY A 193 -1.39 -18.65 -16.51
CA GLY A 193 -2.31 -17.90 -17.36
C GLY A 193 -3.28 -17.04 -16.54
N PRO A 194 -4.08 -16.15 -17.22
CA PRO A 194 -5.12 -15.37 -16.55
C PRO A 194 -6.09 -16.23 -15.77
N GLY A 195 -6.40 -15.84 -14.54
CA GLY A 195 -7.28 -16.56 -13.61
C GLY A 195 -6.66 -17.78 -12.93
N GLU A 196 -5.44 -18.17 -13.31
CA GLU A 196 -4.73 -19.29 -12.71
C GLU A 196 -3.95 -18.82 -11.46
N THR A 197 -4.18 -19.48 -10.34
CA THR A 197 -3.56 -19.14 -9.05
C THR A 197 -2.12 -19.64 -8.95
N GLY A 198 -1.24 -18.83 -8.37
CA GLY A 198 0.14 -19.19 -8.08
C GLY A 198 0.82 -18.16 -7.20
N GLU A 199 2.14 -18.30 -7.01
CA GLU A 199 2.94 -17.36 -6.22
C GLU A 199 3.16 -16.05 -6.99
N ILE A 200 2.92 -14.92 -6.30
CA ILE A 200 3.03 -13.59 -6.88
C ILE A 200 4.48 -13.12 -6.85
N TYR A 201 5.03 -12.80 -8.02
CA TYR A 201 6.32 -12.15 -8.19
C TYR A 201 6.13 -10.78 -8.81
N CYS A 202 6.75 -9.76 -8.23
CA CYS A 202 6.50 -8.40 -8.69
C CYS A 202 7.69 -7.46 -8.48
N ARG A 203 7.70 -6.34 -9.20
CA ARG A 203 8.68 -5.26 -9.05
C ARG A 203 8.14 -3.97 -9.64
N LEU A 204 8.34 -2.85 -8.94
CA LEU A 204 8.24 -1.51 -9.50
C LEU A 204 9.61 -1.14 -10.07
N HIS A 205 9.71 -0.91 -11.39
CA HIS A 205 11.01 -0.82 -12.10
C HIS A 205 11.86 0.37 -11.69
N CYS A 206 11.23 1.53 -11.45
CA CYS A 206 11.90 2.73 -10.97
C CYS A 206 12.24 2.70 -9.46
N PHE A 207 11.83 1.64 -8.74
CA PHE A 207 12.08 1.53 -7.31
C PHE A 207 13.46 0.92 -7.04
N PRO A 208 14.29 1.53 -6.14
CA PRO A 208 15.66 1.08 -5.94
C PRO A 208 15.74 -0.37 -5.50
N ASP A 209 16.73 -1.09 -5.97
CA ASP A 209 17.01 -2.45 -5.55
C ASP A 209 17.42 -2.51 -4.06
N PHE A 210 17.42 -3.70 -3.49
CA PHE A 210 17.67 -3.89 -2.07
C PHE A 210 18.53 -5.12 -1.79
N THR A 211 19.09 -5.16 -0.59
CA THR A 211 19.66 -6.36 0.03
C THR A 211 19.08 -6.53 1.44
N TYR A 212 19.14 -7.76 1.97
CA TYR A 212 18.89 -7.97 3.38
C TYR A 212 20.17 -7.80 4.18
N LEU A 213 20.09 -7.03 5.27
CA LEU A 213 21.23 -6.84 6.18
C LEU A 213 21.70 -8.20 6.71
N ASN A 214 22.99 -8.51 6.49
CA ASN A 214 23.66 -9.75 6.90
C ASN A 214 23.02 -11.04 6.33
N ASN A 215 22.31 -10.97 5.20
CA ASN A 215 21.66 -12.14 4.61
C ASN A 215 21.39 -11.98 3.11
N ASP A 216 22.45 -11.84 2.33
CA ASP A 216 22.34 -11.63 0.87
C ASP A 216 21.75 -12.84 0.14
N ASP A 217 21.92 -14.06 0.65
CA ASP A 217 21.38 -15.27 0.01
C ASP A 217 19.84 -15.30 0.05
N LYS A 218 19.23 -14.82 1.14
CA LYS A 218 17.74 -14.72 1.20
C LYS A 218 17.10 -13.84 0.13
N ARG A 219 17.85 -12.90 -0.44
CA ARG A 219 17.37 -12.11 -1.57
C ARG A 219 17.19 -12.99 -2.81
N LYS A 220 18.13 -13.94 -3.03
CA LYS A 220 18.09 -14.87 -4.16
C LYS A 220 16.95 -15.87 -4.04
N ASP A 221 16.65 -16.32 -2.81
CA ASP A 221 15.58 -17.29 -2.56
C ASP A 221 14.18 -16.80 -2.92
N ILE A 222 13.98 -15.48 -2.95
CA ILE A 222 12.70 -14.85 -3.24
C ILE A 222 12.65 -14.21 -4.63
N GLU A 223 13.68 -14.43 -5.47
CA GLU A 223 13.76 -13.88 -6.80
C GLU A 223 13.40 -14.92 -7.87
N TRP A 224 12.61 -14.51 -8.84
CA TRP A 224 12.32 -15.27 -10.05
C TRP A 224 12.25 -14.33 -11.26
N ASN A 225 13.11 -14.56 -12.27
CA ASN A 225 13.19 -13.75 -13.48
C ASN A 225 13.32 -12.23 -13.22
N GLY A 226 14.09 -11.83 -12.18
CA GLY A 226 14.31 -10.44 -11.80
C GLY A 226 13.15 -9.80 -11.02
N LEU A 227 12.09 -10.56 -10.73
CA LEU A 227 10.96 -10.17 -9.89
C LEU A 227 11.09 -10.79 -8.50
N ILE A 228 10.45 -10.17 -7.52
CA ILE A 228 10.55 -10.52 -6.10
C ILE A 228 9.22 -11.04 -5.59
N SER A 229 9.24 -12.18 -4.88
CA SER A 229 8.09 -12.68 -4.14
C SER A 229 8.02 -12.06 -2.74
N LEU A 230 6.81 -11.68 -2.34
CA LEU A 230 6.48 -11.30 -0.96
C LEU A 230 5.89 -12.47 -0.15
N GLY A 231 5.77 -13.66 -0.81
CA GLY A 231 5.16 -14.86 -0.23
C GLY A 231 3.64 -14.84 -0.26
N ASP A 232 3.05 -14.05 -1.13
CA ASP A 232 1.61 -14.00 -1.34
C ASP A 232 1.22 -14.87 -2.55
N ILE A 233 0.04 -15.49 -2.49
CA ILE A 233 -0.56 -16.32 -3.53
C ILE A 233 -1.75 -15.58 -4.12
N GLY A 234 -1.88 -15.62 -5.44
CA GLY A 234 -2.97 -14.94 -6.13
C GLY A 234 -3.00 -15.20 -7.63
N TYR A 235 -3.78 -14.41 -8.34
CA TYR A 235 -3.89 -14.49 -9.81
C TYR A 235 -4.08 -13.10 -10.43
N LEU A 236 -3.76 -12.99 -11.70
CA LEU A 236 -4.12 -11.85 -12.56
C LEU A 236 -5.33 -12.23 -13.42
N ASP A 237 -6.26 -11.31 -13.61
CA ASP A 237 -7.29 -11.48 -14.64
C ASP A 237 -6.78 -11.05 -16.04
N GLU A 238 -7.62 -11.21 -17.07
CA GLU A 238 -7.28 -10.86 -18.46
C GLU A 238 -6.97 -9.36 -18.64
N GLU A 239 -7.48 -8.50 -17.76
CA GLU A 239 -7.28 -7.05 -17.80
C GLU A 239 -6.13 -6.58 -16.88
N GLN A 240 -5.36 -7.52 -16.31
CA GLN A 240 -4.22 -7.26 -15.41
C GLN A 240 -4.62 -6.68 -14.05
N TYR A 241 -5.78 -7.04 -13.53
CA TYR A 241 -6.12 -6.80 -12.13
C TYR A 241 -5.63 -7.97 -11.27
N LEU A 242 -4.99 -7.62 -10.15
CA LEU A 242 -4.44 -8.59 -9.21
C LEU A 242 -5.45 -8.92 -8.11
N TYR A 243 -5.56 -10.21 -7.81
CA TYR A 243 -6.34 -10.75 -6.71
C TYR A 243 -5.44 -11.57 -5.80
N ILE A 244 -5.44 -11.27 -4.50
CA ILE A 244 -4.68 -12.02 -3.50
C ILE A 244 -5.62 -13.03 -2.84
N CYS A 245 -5.23 -14.30 -2.86
CA CYS A 245 -6.04 -15.39 -2.31
C CYS A 245 -5.60 -15.73 -0.87
N ASP A 246 -4.27 -15.85 -0.64
CA ASP A 246 -3.72 -16.29 0.63
C ASP A 246 -2.23 -15.90 0.76
N ARG A 247 -1.62 -16.21 1.90
CA ARG A 247 -0.17 -16.22 2.07
C ARG A 247 0.36 -17.66 2.04
N GLN A 248 1.47 -17.87 1.35
CA GLN A 248 2.09 -19.19 1.20
C GLN A 248 2.32 -19.93 2.54
N LYS A 249 2.48 -19.17 3.64
CA LYS A 249 2.70 -19.74 4.99
C LYS A 249 1.43 -20.11 5.74
N ASP A 250 0.29 -19.55 5.33
CA ASP A 250 -1.00 -19.78 5.97
C ASP A 250 -1.74 -20.95 5.30
N MET A 251 -1.20 -21.46 4.17
CA MET A 251 -1.67 -22.67 3.52
C MET A 251 -1.16 -23.90 4.31
N VAL A 252 -2.07 -24.57 5.01
CA VAL A 252 -1.85 -25.83 5.75
C VAL A 252 -2.09 -27.03 4.84
#